data_e7dcba5d9f6c8dfa4175cdaf48f95b54
#
_entry.id   e7dcba5d9f6c8dfa4175cdaf48f95b54
#
_cell.length_a   1.000
_cell.length_b   1.000
_cell.length_c   1.000
_cell.angle_alpha   90.00
_cell.angle_beta   90.00
_cell.angle_gamma   90.00
#
_symmetry.space_group_name_H-M   'P 1'
#
loop_
_entity.id
_entity.type
_entity.pdbx_description
1 polymer ?
#
loop_
_entity_poly.entity_id
_entity_poly.type
_entity_poly.pdbx_seq_one_letter_code
_entity_poly.pdbx_strand_id
1 'polypeptide(L)'
;MFRVAARHSRFVRFLRFAIPAGIAAIVAIILVATFFNPFRLIAAFPIDPGKISLSGTKIVMELPRLNGFTTDSRPYELTARAAAQDLTKPEVLELKDISAVVELKDGQRVTIKSINGVYDTKGEMLRLNDHITLNSTSGYEGRLSEATVNVTSGNIVSESPVELKLPNGLLNANRLEVVDNGALILFGGGVELTLTPDQIRPSPQDTAPLAAPAQGSVRRGSLSP
;
A
#
# COMPACT_ATOMS: atom_id res chain seq x y z
N MET A 1 56.19 -56.71 12.08
CA MET A 1 55.07 -56.06 11.37
C MET A 1 54.00 -55.57 12.33
N PHE A 2 54.26 -54.66 13.29
CA PHE A 2 53.28 -54.16 14.23
C PHE A 2 53.41 -52.64 14.51
N ARG A 3 53.57 -51.78 13.48
CA ARG A 3 53.69 -50.32 13.63
C ARG A 3 52.53 -49.56 12.97
N VAL A 4 51.57 -50.21 12.33
CA VAL A 4 50.46 -49.56 11.62
C VAL A 4 49.18 -49.41 12.48
N ALA A 5 49.02 -50.24 13.52
CA ALA A 5 47.80 -50.26 14.34
C ALA A 5 47.66 -49.08 15.34
N ALA A 6 48.78 -48.43 15.73
CA ALA A 6 48.75 -47.36 16.74
C ALA A 6 48.30 -45.98 16.18
N ARG A 7 48.38 -45.78 14.86
CA ARG A 7 47.93 -44.53 14.20
C ARG A 7 46.40 -44.47 14.02
N HIS A 8 45.72 -45.61 13.84
CA HIS A 8 44.26 -45.63 13.66
C HIS A 8 43.49 -45.35 14.96
N SER A 9 44.03 -45.76 16.11
CA SER A 9 43.37 -45.54 17.39
C SER A 9 43.36 -44.04 17.83
N ARG A 10 44.38 -43.30 17.48
CA ARG A 10 44.43 -41.85 17.77
C ARG A 10 43.54 -41.05 16.82
N PHE A 11 43.42 -41.47 15.57
CA PHE A 11 42.54 -40.85 14.59
C PHE A 11 41.04 -41.06 14.92
N VAL A 12 40.68 -42.24 15.36
CA VAL A 12 39.30 -42.56 15.80
C VAL A 12 38.91 -41.75 17.08
N ARG A 13 39.88 -41.60 18.00
CA ARG A 13 39.65 -40.84 19.21
C ARG A 13 39.56 -39.34 18.93
N PHE A 14 40.32 -38.82 17.96
CA PHE A 14 40.23 -37.44 17.49
C PHE A 14 38.88 -37.21 16.75
N LEU A 15 38.49 -38.12 15.87
CA LEU A 15 37.24 -38.02 15.11
C LEU A 15 36.01 -38.09 16.02
N ARG A 16 36.07 -38.83 17.13
CA ARG A 16 34.97 -38.94 18.11
C ARG A 16 34.66 -37.61 18.80
N PHE A 17 35.64 -36.69 18.92
CA PHE A 17 35.43 -35.34 19.44
C PHE A 17 35.30 -34.29 18.35
N ALA A 18 35.94 -34.47 17.20
CA ALA A 18 35.87 -33.53 16.10
C ALA A 18 34.48 -33.46 15.45
N ILE A 19 33.78 -34.60 15.35
CA ILE A 19 32.42 -34.61 14.77
C ILE A 19 31.41 -33.83 15.62
N PRO A 20 31.25 -34.10 16.92
CA PRO A 20 30.28 -33.31 17.71
C PRO A 20 30.70 -31.85 17.87
N ALA A 21 32.01 -31.56 17.92
CA ALA A 21 32.49 -30.15 17.93
C ALA A 21 32.20 -29.42 16.60
N GLY A 22 32.34 -30.10 15.46
CA GLY A 22 31.97 -29.58 14.15
C GLY A 22 30.48 -29.32 14.01
N ILE A 23 29.64 -30.22 14.49
CA ILE A 23 28.19 -30.03 14.50
C ILE A 23 27.80 -28.86 15.43
N ALA A 24 28.40 -28.79 16.61
CA ALA A 24 28.17 -27.67 17.54
C ALA A 24 28.59 -26.33 16.96
N ALA A 25 29.71 -26.26 16.24
CA ALA A 25 30.16 -25.06 15.54
C ALA A 25 29.22 -24.65 14.41
N ILE A 26 28.72 -25.58 13.61
CA ILE A 26 27.74 -25.30 12.55
C ILE A 26 26.43 -24.79 13.15
N VAL A 27 25.93 -25.42 14.21
CA VAL A 27 24.71 -24.97 14.91
C VAL A 27 24.91 -23.59 15.52
N ALA A 28 26.06 -23.31 16.11
CA ALA A 28 26.40 -22.00 16.66
C ALA A 28 26.44 -20.91 15.53
N ILE A 29 27.04 -21.21 14.38
CA ILE A 29 27.07 -20.31 13.23
C ILE A 29 25.64 -20.05 12.72
N ILE A 30 24.80 -21.07 12.61
CA ILE A 30 23.40 -20.93 12.17
C ILE A 30 22.61 -20.07 13.19
N LEU A 31 22.77 -20.30 14.50
CA LEU A 31 22.13 -19.51 15.54
C LEU A 31 22.60 -18.05 15.51
N VAL A 32 23.88 -17.81 15.37
CA VAL A 32 24.43 -16.46 15.24
C VAL A 32 23.91 -15.79 13.96
N ALA A 33 23.89 -16.49 12.83
CA ALA A 33 23.35 -15.97 11.57
C ALA A 33 21.84 -15.71 11.65
N THR A 34 21.10 -16.49 12.43
CA THR A 34 19.64 -16.30 12.61
C THR A 34 19.31 -15.17 13.58
N PHE A 35 20.09 -15.04 14.67
CA PHE A 35 19.89 -13.97 15.67
C PHE A 35 20.48 -12.60 15.23
N PHE A 36 21.62 -12.63 14.54
CA PHE A 36 22.30 -11.44 14.01
C PHE A 36 22.07 -11.31 12.51
N ASN A 37 20.88 -11.50 12.00
CA ASN A 37 20.61 -11.42 10.56
C ASN A 37 21.07 -10.05 9.99
N PRO A 38 22.37 -9.87 9.63
CA PRO A 38 22.88 -8.61 9.09
C PRO A 38 22.36 -8.34 7.68
N PHE A 39 21.78 -9.35 7.03
CA PHE A 39 21.26 -9.25 5.66
C PHE A 39 19.84 -8.68 5.57
N ARG A 40 19.09 -8.59 6.66
CA ARG A 40 17.78 -7.94 6.66
C ARG A 40 17.86 -6.42 6.40
N LEU A 41 18.97 -5.80 6.77
CA LEU A 41 19.21 -4.37 6.52
C LEU A 41 19.68 -4.08 5.08
N ILE A 42 20.29 -5.05 4.39
CA ILE A 42 20.86 -4.85 3.06
C ILE A 42 19.88 -5.26 1.95
N ALA A 43 18.94 -6.17 2.22
CA ALA A 43 18.00 -6.66 1.22
C ALA A 43 16.81 -5.72 0.95
N ALA A 44 16.63 -4.67 1.78
CA ALA A 44 15.49 -3.76 1.63
C ALA A 44 15.70 -2.66 0.56
N PHE A 45 16.94 -2.43 0.09
CA PHE A 45 17.21 -1.39 -0.89
C PHE A 45 18.16 -1.91 -1.99
N PRO A 46 17.77 -1.92 -3.27
CA PRO A 46 18.70 -1.97 -4.38
C PRO A 46 19.47 -0.64 -4.37
N ILE A 47 20.59 -0.59 -3.64
CA ILE A 47 21.44 0.59 -3.55
C ILE A 47 22.25 0.65 -4.85
N ASP A 48 21.96 1.63 -5.68
CA ASP A 48 22.85 2.05 -6.75
C ASP A 48 23.97 2.88 -6.12
N PRO A 49 25.22 2.37 -6.01
CA PRO A 49 26.28 3.01 -5.22
C PRO A 49 26.75 4.38 -5.75
N GLY A 50 26.27 4.78 -6.93
CA GLY A 50 26.61 6.07 -7.54
C GLY A 50 25.79 7.27 -7.04
N LYS A 51 24.76 7.07 -6.19
CA LYS A 51 23.80 8.12 -5.80
C LYS A 51 23.72 8.36 -4.30
N ILE A 52 24.72 7.95 -3.53
CA ILE A 52 24.76 8.18 -2.09
C ILE A 52 25.78 9.29 -1.79
N SER A 53 25.32 10.36 -1.15
CA SER A 53 26.17 11.42 -0.62
C SER A 53 26.05 11.51 0.90
N LEU A 54 27.19 11.62 1.60
CA LEU A 54 27.27 11.87 3.03
C LEU A 54 27.32 13.38 3.26
N SER A 55 26.35 13.91 4.00
CA SER A 55 26.34 15.31 4.44
C SER A 55 26.26 15.35 5.97
N GLY A 56 27.41 15.40 6.63
CA GLY A 56 27.51 15.37 8.09
C GLY A 56 27.08 14.01 8.67
N THR A 57 26.07 14.00 9.54
CA THR A 57 25.50 12.77 10.13
C THR A 57 24.36 12.17 9.30
N LYS A 58 23.99 12.78 8.16
CA LYS A 58 22.90 12.32 7.31
C LYS A 58 23.42 11.62 6.05
N ILE A 59 22.87 10.46 5.77
CA ILE A 59 23.01 9.76 4.48
C ILE A 59 21.84 10.19 3.61
N VAL A 60 22.14 10.69 2.41
CA VAL A 60 21.12 11.08 1.42
C VAL A 60 21.17 10.10 0.26
N MET A 61 20.01 9.56 -0.11
CA MET A 61 19.82 8.73 -1.29
C MET A 61 18.94 9.47 -2.28
N GLU A 62 19.33 9.44 -3.54
CA GLU A 62 18.51 9.95 -4.64
C GLU A 62 17.67 8.84 -5.27
N LEU A 63 16.41 9.17 -5.61
CA LEU A 63 15.47 8.28 -6.27
C LEU A 63 15.29 6.92 -5.54
N PRO A 64 15.04 6.91 -4.22
CA PRO A 64 14.78 5.67 -3.52
C PRO A 64 13.47 5.05 -4.01
N ARG A 65 13.45 3.71 -4.04
CA ARG A 65 12.30 2.93 -4.49
C ARG A 65 12.08 1.76 -3.52
N LEU A 66 10.88 1.64 -3.02
CA LEU A 66 10.45 0.55 -2.13
C LEU A 66 9.26 -0.16 -2.78
N ASN A 67 9.39 -1.46 -2.99
CA ASN A 67 8.31 -2.31 -3.50
C ASN A 67 7.95 -3.34 -2.44
N GLY A 68 6.67 -3.66 -2.32
CA GLY A 68 6.19 -4.64 -1.35
C GLY A 68 4.77 -5.11 -1.65
N PHE A 69 4.23 -5.83 -0.68
CA PHE A 69 2.84 -6.28 -0.70
C PHE A 69 2.16 -5.88 0.60
N THR A 70 0.93 -5.44 0.51
CA THR A 70 0.07 -5.22 1.67
C THR A 70 -0.32 -6.57 2.31
N THR A 71 -0.90 -6.55 3.50
CA THR A 71 -1.33 -7.77 4.22
C THR A 71 -2.28 -8.64 3.38
N ASP A 72 -3.07 -8.05 2.50
CA ASP A 72 -3.99 -8.76 1.59
C ASP A 72 -3.38 -9.04 0.21
N SER A 73 -2.02 -9.04 0.12
CA SER A 73 -1.23 -9.39 -1.07
C SER A 73 -1.39 -8.46 -2.28
N ARG A 74 -1.77 -7.20 -2.05
CA ARG A 74 -1.78 -6.18 -3.11
C ARG A 74 -0.39 -5.58 -3.28
N PRO A 75 0.15 -5.51 -4.50
CA PRO A 75 1.43 -4.89 -4.74
C PRO A 75 1.35 -3.38 -4.53
N TYR A 76 2.38 -2.83 -3.91
CA TYR A 76 2.59 -1.39 -3.84
C TYR A 76 4.01 -1.01 -4.25
N GLU A 77 4.14 0.17 -4.79
CA GLU A 77 5.42 0.82 -5.11
C GLU A 77 5.45 2.20 -4.48
N LEU A 78 6.45 2.47 -3.67
CA LEU A 78 6.74 3.78 -3.09
C LEU A 78 8.04 4.30 -3.67
N THR A 79 8.00 5.48 -4.27
CA THR A 79 9.15 6.18 -4.82
C THR A 79 9.25 7.56 -4.19
N ALA A 80 10.47 8.09 -4.09
CA ALA A 80 10.67 9.48 -3.73
C ALA A 80 11.82 10.08 -4.57
N ARG A 81 11.88 11.40 -4.67
CA ARG A 81 13.01 12.07 -5.33
C ARG A 81 14.28 11.97 -4.49
N ALA A 82 14.15 12.08 -3.17
CA ALA A 82 15.26 11.93 -2.25
C ALA A 82 14.77 11.33 -0.92
N ALA A 83 15.66 10.58 -0.27
CA ALA A 83 15.49 10.15 1.12
C ALA A 83 16.73 10.53 1.91
N ALA A 84 16.55 11.05 3.12
CA ALA A 84 17.61 11.36 4.05
C ALA A 84 17.42 10.54 5.33
N GLN A 85 18.47 9.91 5.79
CA GLN A 85 18.50 9.11 7.02
C GLN A 85 19.55 9.69 7.95
N ASP A 86 19.17 9.99 9.19
CA ASP A 86 20.09 10.40 10.23
C ASP A 86 20.71 9.16 10.87
N LEU A 87 22.03 9.10 10.93
CA LEU A 87 22.78 7.99 11.54
C LEU A 87 22.50 7.84 13.05
N THR A 88 21.99 8.88 13.71
CA THR A 88 21.60 8.85 15.12
C THR A 88 20.20 8.28 15.33
N LYS A 89 19.36 8.28 14.27
CA LYS A 89 17.98 7.75 14.24
C LYS A 89 17.77 6.93 12.97
N PRO A 90 18.42 5.78 12.85
CA PRO A 90 18.43 5.00 11.61
C PRO A 90 17.08 4.41 11.21
N GLU A 91 16.12 4.38 12.13
CA GLU A 91 14.75 3.94 11.88
C GLU A 91 13.89 4.97 11.14
N VAL A 92 14.33 6.24 11.08
CA VAL A 92 13.55 7.34 10.51
C VAL A 92 14.14 7.80 9.19
N LEU A 93 13.34 7.80 8.14
CA LEU A 93 13.67 8.30 6.80
C LEU A 93 12.84 9.56 6.50
N GLU A 94 13.50 10.66 6.23
CA GLU A 94 12.88 11.88 5.69
C GLU A 94 12.77 11.73 4.17
N LEU A 95 11.58 11.83 3.62
CA LEU A 95 11.31 11.65 2.19
C LEU A 95 10.86 12.95 1.54
N LYS A 96 11.25 13.16 0.28
CA LYS A 96 10.90 14.32 -0.55
C LYS A 96 10.28 13.87 -1.87
N ASP A 97 9.21 14.59 -2.29
CA ASP A 97 8.47 14.34 -3.52
C ASP A 97 8.12 12.85 -3.67
N ILE A 98 7.23 12.42 -2.82
CA ILE A 98 6.80 11.03 -2.66
C ILE A 98 5.72 10.72 -3.70
N SER A 99 5.80 9.53 -4.27
CA SER A 99 4.76 8.95 -5.11
C SER A 99 4.57 7.48 -4.71
N ALA A 100 3.41 7.14 -4.18
CA ALA A 100 3.02 5.77 -3.87
C ALA A 100 1.95 5.31 -4.85
N VAL A 101 2.08 4.10 -5.35
CA VAL A 101 1.11 3.45 -6.23
C VAL A 101 0.70 2.13 -5.60
N VAL A 102 -0.59 1.92 -5.44
CA VAL A 102 -1.17 0.67 -4.92
C VAL A 102 -2.15 0.14 -5.94
N GLU A 103 -2.05 -1.14 -6.24
CA GLU A 103 -3.02 -1.84 -7.09
C GLU A 103 -4.12 -2.47 -6.23
N LEU A 104 -5.38 -2.21 -6.57
CA LEU A 104 -6.54 -2.74 -5.89
C LEU A 104 -6.94 -4.10 -6.48
N LYS A 105 -7.77 -4.88 -5.74
CA LYS A 105 -8.21 -6.23 -6.15
C LYS A 105 -8.99 -6.27 -7.47
N ASP A 106 -9.61 -5.18 -7.84
CA ASP A 106 -10.37 -5.01 -9.07
C ASP A 106 -9.51 -4.53 -10.27
N GLY A 107 -8.17 -4.51 -10.09
CA GLY A 107 -7.23 -4.02 -11.09
C GLY A 107 -7.16 -2.49 -11.20
N GLN A 108 -7.89 -1.77 -10.35
CA GLN A 108 -7.78 -0.32 -10.27
C GLN A 108 -6.47 0.07 -9.59
N ARG A 109 -5.99 1.26 -9.92
CA ARG A 109 -4.75 1.80 -9.37
C ARG A 109 -5.03 3.10 -8.64
N VAL A 110 -4.51 3.19 -7.43
CA VAL A 110 -4.53 4.42 -6.63
C VAL A 110 -3.11 4.97 -6.56
N THR A 111 -2.95 6.22 -6.94
CA THR A 111 -1.69 6.96 -6.84
C THR A 111 -1.83 8.04 -5.78
N ILE A 112 -0.94 8.03 -4.80
CA ILE A 112 -0.85 9.03 -3.72
C ILE A 112 0.45 9.78 -3.92
N LYS A 113 0.40 11.11 -3.91
CA LYS A 113 1.59 11.98 -3.98
C LYS A 113 1.62 12.93 -2.81
N SER A 114 2.82 13.25 -2.32
CA SER A 114 3.06 14.23 -1.26
C SER A 114 4.41 14.91 -1.47
N ILE A 115 4.55 16.16 -1.06
CA ILE A 115 5.82 16.87 -1.15
C ILE A 115 6.80 16.37 -0.10
N ASN A 116 6.33 16.16 1.13
CA ASN A 116 7.15 15.76 2.26
C ASN A 116 6.57 14.54 2.95
N GLY A 117 7.42 13.72 3.55
CA GLY A 117 7.00 12.63 4.41
C GLY A 117 8.13 12.13 5.30
N VAL A 118 7.73 11.39 6.32
CA VAL A 118 8.61 10.73 7.28
C VAL A 118 8.18 9.27 7.38
N TYR A 119 9.08 8.37 7.07
CA TYR A 119 8.84 6.95 7.16
C TYR A 119 9.60 6.36 8.36
N ASP A 120 8.86 5.78 9.29
CA ASP A 120 9.39 4.97 10.38
C ASP A 120 9.45 3.50 9.92
N THR A 121 10.65 3.01 9.70
CA THR A 121 10.88 1.64 9.21
C THR A 121 10.54 0.57 10.24
N LYS A 122 10.58 0.90 11.54
CA LYS A 122 10.30 -0.02 12.63
C LYS A 122 8.81 -0.15 12.90
N GLY A 123 8.11 0.99 12.87
CA GLY A 123 6.67 1.05 13.05
C GLY A 123 5.87 0.84 11.76
N GLU A 124 6.55 0.78 10.60
CA GLU A 124 5.93 0.71 9.25
C GLU A 124 4.93 1.84 9.01
N MET A 125 5.18 3.01 9.62
CA MET A 125 4.32 4.18 9.58
C MET A 125 4.91 5.24 8.65
N LEU A 126 4.15 5.64 7.65
CA LEU A 126 4.47 6.73 6.73
C LEU A 126 3.58 7.93 7.06
N ARG A 127 4.17 9.01 7.54
CA ARG A 127 3.50 10.30 7.71
C ARG A 127 3.75 11.14 6.49
N LEU A 128 2.69 11.56 5.83
CA LEU A 128 2.71 12.43 4.67
C LEU A 128 2.27 13.82 5.09
N ASN A 129 2.98 14.84 4.59
CA ASN A 129 2.70 16.25 4.87
C ASN A 129 2.82 17.04 3.57
N ASP A 130 2.08 18.14 3.51
CA ASP A 130 2.09 19.09 2.41
C ASP A 130 1.56 18.55 1.08
N HIS A 131 0.43 19.08 0.67
CA HIS A 131 -0.18 18.86 -0.64
C HIS A 131 -0.31 17.37 -1.01
N ILE A 132 -0.98 16.61 -0.15
CA ILE A 132 -1.28 15.22 -0.47
C ILE A 132 -2.38 15.19 -1.51
N THR A 133 -2.13 14.50 -2.61
CA THR A 133 -3.11 14.22 -3.66
C THR A 133 -3.27 12.72 -3.85
N LEU A 134 -4.52 12.29 -3.94
CA LEU A 134 -4.89 10.92 -4.23
C LEU A 134 -5.64 10.89 -5.56
N ASN A 135 -5.23 10.02 -6.48
CA ASN A 135 -5.89 9.83 -7.76
C ASN A 135 -6.14 8.36 -8.00
N SER A 136 -7.38 8.01 -8.27
CA SER A 136 -7.79 6.66 -8.65
C SER A 136 -8.11 6.57 -10.14
N THR A 137 -7.80 5.44 -10.74
CA THR A 137 -8.22 5.16 -12.14
C THR A 137 -9.73 5.09 -12.31
N SER A 138 -10.49 4.98 -11.20
CA SER A 138 -11.97 5.07 -11.18
C SER A 138 -12.52 6.51 -11.21
N GLY A 139 -11.65 7.54 -11.27
CA GLY A 139 -12.06 8.95 -11.32
C GLY A 139 -12.27 9.61 -9.96
N TYR A 140 -11.83 8.98 -8.86
CA TYR A 140 -11.79 9.64 -7.55
C TYR A 140 -10.50 10.46 -7.44
N GLU A 141 -10.63 11.72 -6.98
CA GLU A 141 -9.49 12.61 -6.69
C GLU A 141 -9.61 13.13 -5.26
N GLY A 142 -8.63 12.84 -4.43
CA GLY A 142 -8.56 13.31 -3.03
C GLY A 142 -7.48 14.38 -2.84
N ARG A 143 -7.73 15.32 -1.93
CA ARG A 143 -6.76 16.31 -1.45
C ARG A 143 -6.78 16.38 0.06
N LEU A 144 -5.61 16.33 0.66
CA LEU A 144 -5.39 16.40 2.10
C LEU A 144 -4.13 17.20 2.39
N SER A 145 -4.04 17.74 3.59
CA SER A 145 -2.82 18.43 4.06
C SER A 145 -1.89 17.50 4.82
N GLU A 146 -2.44 16.52 5.53
CA GLU A 146 -1.68 15.56 6.35
C GLU A 146 -2.37 14.19 6.32
N ALA A 147 -1.58 13.12 6.34
CA ALA A 147 -2.07 11.75 6.49
C ALA A 147 -1.01 10.86 7.13
N THR A 148 -1.43 9.93 7.97
CA THR A 148 -0.60 8.85 8.50
C THR A 148 -1.06 7.53 7.91
N VAL A 149 -0.15 6.80 7.29
CA VAL A 149 -0.39 5.53 6.59
C VAL A 149 0.40 4.44 7.28
N ASN A 150 -0.25 3.36 7.68
CA ASN A 150 0.44 2.11 7.98
C ASN A 150 0.63 1.35 6.67
N VAL A 151 1.88 1.19 6.24
CA VAL A 151 2.21 0.67 4.91
C VAL A 151 1.82 -0.80 4.76
N THR A 152 1.93 -1.58 5.83
CA THR A 152 1.65 -3.02 5.82
C THR A 152 0.15 -3.31 5.91
N SER A 153 -0.57 -2.65 6.83
CA SER A 153 -2.02 -2.86 6.97
C SER A 153 -2.84 -2.05 5.98
N GLY A 154 -2.24 -1.07 5.28
CA GLY A 154 -2.95 -0.19 4.36
C GLY A 154 -3.94 0.77 5.03
N ASN A 155 -3.90 0.89 6.36
CA ASN A 155 -4.76 1.81 7.10
C ASN A 155 -4.25 3.24 6.96
N ILE A 156 -5.17 4.19 6.78
CA ILE A 156 -4.85 5.62 6.63
C ILE A 156 -5.69 6.41 7.62
N VAL A 157 -5.07 7.35 8.30
CA VAL A 157 -5.76 8.30 9.19
C VAL A 157 -5.32 9.72 8.84
N SER A 158 -6.29 10.62 8.71
CA SER A 158 -6.09 12.06 8.59
C SER A 158 -7.02 12.77 9.57
N GLU A 159 -6.46 13.60 10.42
CA GLU A 159 -7.20 14.50 11.33
C GLU A 159 -7.32 15.92 10.74
N SER A 160 -6.93 16.08 9.48
CA SER A 160 -6.97 17.35 8.73
C SER A 160 -8.10 17.34 7.69
N PRO A 161 -8.56 18.51 7.25
CA PRO A 161 -9.59 18.61 6.23
C PRO A 161 -9.25 17.81 4.97
N VAL A 162 -10.24 17.10 4.47
CA VAL A 162 -10.20 16.24 3.29
C VAL A 162 -11.23 16.72 2.28
N GLU A 163 -10.79 16.94 1.06
CA GLU A 163 -11.65 17.14 -0.10
C GLU A 163 -11.56 15.90 -0.98
N LEU A 164 -12.68 15.26 -1.26
CA LEU A 164 -12.77 14.11 -2.16
C LEU A 164 -13.74 14.42 -3.30
N LYS A 165 -13.20 14.53 -4.50
CA LYS A 165 -13.98 14.65 -5.71
C LYS A 165 -14.36 13.25 -6.19
N LEU A 166 -15.65 13.04 -6.36
CA LEU A 166 -16.25 11.83 -6.91
C LEU A 166 -16.60 12.08 -8.39
N PRO A 167 -16.82 11.05 -9.19
CA PRO A 167 -17.27 11.22 -10.59
C PRO A 167 -18.55 12.06 -10.73
N ASN A 168 -19.42 12.05 -9.71
CA ASN A 168 -20.72 12.73 -9.72
C ASN A 168 -20.94 13.63 -8.49
N GLY A 169 -19.86 14.11 -7.85
CA GLY A 169 -20.02 14.98 -6.69
C GLY A 169 -18.71 15.39 -6.02
N LEU A 170 -18.86 16.12 -4.92
CA LEU A 170 -17.77 16.60 -4.08
C LEU A 170 -18.11 16.29 -2.62
N LEU A 171 -17.19 15.70 -1.90
CA LEU A 171 -17.28 15.40 -0.47
C LEU A 171 -16.18 16.16 0.27
N ASN A 172 -16.58 16.92 1.30
CA ASN A 172 -15.69 17.56 2.24
C ASN A 172 -15.89 16.96 3.63
N ALA A 173 -14.79 16.72 4.34
CA ALA A 173 -14.82 16.23 5.72
C ALA A 173 -13.60 16.78 6.48
N ASN A 174 -13.67 16.78 7.83
CA ASN A 174 -12.54 17.22 8.66
C ASN A 174 -11.68 16.06 9.17
N ARG A 175 -12.12 14.82 8.94
CA ARG A 175 -11.41 13.60 9.32
C ARG A 175 -11.64 12.53 8.27
N LEU A 176 -10.60 11.76 8.00
CA LEU A 176 -10.64 10.56 7.16
C LEU A 176 -9.99 9.41 7.92
N GLU A 177 -10.65 8.27 7.91
CA GLU A 177 -10.07 7.01 8.37
C GLU A 177 -10.36 5.92 7.34
N VAL A 178 -9.32 5.24 6.89
CA VAL A 178 -9.39 4.11 5.97
C VAL A 178 -8.89 2.89 6.72
N VAL A 179 -9.70 1.88 6.81
CA VAL A 179 -9.40 0.62 7.52
C VAL A 179 -9.63 -0.59 6.61
N ASP A 180 -9.17 -1.74 7.05
CA ASP A 180 -9.29 -3.01 6.32
C ASP A 180 -8.75 -2.91 4.88
N ASN A 181 -7.55 -2.33 4.74
CA ASN A 181 -6.90 -2.15 3.43
C ASN A 181 -7.77 -1.37 2.41
N GLY A 182 -8.58 -0.42 2.88
CA GLY A 182 -9.44 0.38 2.01
C GLY A 182 -10.84 -0.21 1.77
N ALA A 183 -11.19 -1.31 2.43
CA ALA A 183 -12.54 -1.88 2.34
C ALA A 183 -13.59 -1.00 3.03
N LEU A 184 -13.16 -0.25 4.06
CA LEU A 184 -14.03 0.68 4.78
C LEU A 184 -13.36 2.06 4.85
N ILE A 185 -14.10 3.08 4.42
CA ILE A 185 -13.69 4.48 4.47
C ILE A 185 -14.68 5.24 5.33
N LEU A 186 -14.20 5.87 6.38
CA LEU A 186 -14.97 6.65 7.34
C LEU A 186 -14.62 8.13 7.21
N PHE A 187 -15.63 8.96 7.05
CA PHE A 187 -15.49 10.41 7.07
C PHE A 187 -16.14 10.96 8.33
N GLY A 188 -15.51 11.94 8.96
CA GLY A 188 -15.98 12.50 10.22
C GLY A 188 -15.64 13.98 10.40
N GLY A 189 -16.04 14.52 11.56
CA GLY A 189 -15.72 15.89 11.95
C GLY A 189 -16.53 16.97 11.22
N GLY A 190 -17.71 16.62 10.71
CA GLY A 190 -18.52 17.45 9.81
C GLY A 190 -18.30 17.02 8.35
N VAL A 191 -19.33 16.40 7.76
CA VAL A 191 -19.28 15.88 6.39
C VAL A 191 -20.30 16.60 5.55
N GLU A 192 -19.82 17.17 4.43
CA GLU A 192 -20.66 17.82 3.42
C GLU A 192 -20.49 17.07 2.10
N LEU A 193 -21.62 16.59 1.56
CA LEU A 193 -21.66 15.91 0.28
C LEU A 193 -22.53 16.66 -0.70
N THR A 194 -21.92 17.17 -1.76
CA THR A 194 -22.62 17.79 -2.88
C THR A 194 -22.66 16.83 -4.05
N LEU A 195 -23.83 16.38 -4.46
CA LEU A 195 -24.00 15.53 -5.63
C LEU A 195 -24.49 16.35 -6.81
N THR A 196 -23.88 16.13 -7.97
CA THR A 196 -24.40 16.64 -9.23
C THR A 196 -25.23 15.53 -9.85
N PRO A 197 -26.57 15.69 -9.94
CA PRO A 197 -27.40 14.69 -10.58
C PRO A 197 -26.93 14.53 -12.03
N ASP A 198 -26.46 13.36 -12.37
CA ASP A 198 -26.27 13.00 -13.76
C ASP A 198 -27.64 13.09 -14.42
N GLN A 199 -27.74 13.79 -15.55
CA GLN A 199 -29.01 13.90 -16.26
C GLN A 199 -29.44 12.47 -16.57
N ILE A 200 -30.47 12.00 -15.84
CA ILE A 200 -31.16 10.76 -16.18
C ILE A 200 -31.69 10.99 -17.59
N ARG A 201 -30.97 10.53 -18.60
CA ARG A 201 -31.57 10.40 -19.93
C ARG A 201 -32.72 9.45 -19.78
N PRO A 202 -33.99 9.91 -19.94
CA PRO A 202 -35.11 8.98 -19.91
C PRO A 202 -34.82 7.90 -20.96
N SER A 203 -34.82 6.66 -20.50
CA SER A 203 -34.68 5.52 -21.42
C SER A 203 -35.74 5.66 -22.51
N PRO A 204 -35.44 5.47 -23.79
CA PRO A 204 -36.44 5.60 -24.89
C PRO A 204 -37.65 4.67 -24.75
N GLN A 205 -37.66 3.82 -23.73
CA GLN A 205 -38.75 2.87 -23.47
C GLN A 205 -39.91 3.43 -22.61
N ASP A 206 -39.73 4.59 -21.95
CA ASP A 206 -40.80 5.19 -21.10
C ASP A 206 -41.73 6.12 -21.87
N THR A 207 -41.51 6.30 -23.18
CA THR A 207 -42.40 7.04 -24.10
C THR A 207 -43.25 6.12 -24.96
N ALA A 208 -43.65 4.94 -24.47
CA ALA A 208 -44.76 4.22 -25.09
C ALA A 208 -46.06 5.00 -24.87
N PRO A 209 -46.71 5.52 -25.92
CA PRO A 209 -48.00 6.21 -25.74
C PRO A 209 -48.97 5.25 -25.09
N LEU A 210 -49.62 5.67 -23.97
CA LEU A 210 -50.79 4.96 -23.46
C LEU A 210 -51.76 4.75 -24.63
N ALA A 211 -51.93 3.51 -25.03
CA ALA A 211 -52.92 3.14 -26.01
C ALA A 211 -54.29 3.65 -25.54
N ALA A 212 -54.90 4.52 -26.32
CA ALA A 212 -56.26 5.00 -26.08
C ALA A 212 -57.22 3.82 -25.98
N PRO A 213 -58.22 3.85 -25.06
CA PRO A 213 -59.19 2.77 -24.92
C PRO A 213 -59.98 2.64 -26.22
N ALA A 214 -60.02 1.43 -26.78
CA ALA A 214 -60.78 1.09 -27.96
C ALA A 214 -62.27 1.39 -27.71
N GLN A 215 -62.79 2.33 -28.46
CA GLN A 215 -64.27 2.59 -28.49
C GLN A 215 -64.97 1.36 -29.01
N GLY A 216 -65.77 0.73 -28.16
CA GLY A 216 -66.63 -0.38 -28.48
C GLY A 216 -67.67 0.04 -29.55
N SER A 217 -67.62 -0.54 -30.72
CA SER A 217 -68.64 -0.40 -31.76
C SER A 217 -69.90 -1.15 -31.29
N VAL A 218 -70.90 -0.40 -30.94
CA VAL A 218 -72.27 -0.93 -30.70
C VAL A 218 -72.84 -1.37 -32.04
N ARG A 219 -72.97 -2.68 -32.27
CA ARG A 219 -73.68 -3.30 -33.37
C ARG A 219 -75.19 -3.22 -33.12
N ARG A 220 -75.85 -2.29 -33.80
CA ARG A 220 -77.31 -2.30 -33.89
C ARG A 220 -77.75 -3.49 -34.72
N GLY A 221 -78.41 -4.44 -34.08
CA GLY A 221 -79.17 -5.47 -34.75
C GLY A 221 -80.38 -4.87 -35.42
N SER A 222 -80.53 -5.00 -36.73
CA SER A 222 -81.76 -4.74 -37.43
C SER A 222 -82.63 -6.01 -37.43
N LEU A 223 -83.77 -5.99 -36.74
CA LEU A 223 -84.89 -6.89 -36.97
C LEU A 223 -85.61 -6.39 -38.18
N SER A 224 -85.98 -7.28 -39.11
CA SER A 224 -86.96 -7.10 -40.15
C SER A 224 -87.79 -8.37 -40.35
N PRO A 225 -88.97 -8.23 -40.78
CA PRO A 225 -90.13 -9.07 -40.50
C PRO A 225 -90.16 -10.40 -41.21
#